data_e2941f35801fe48dd35c6639ed8901a8
#
_entry.id   e2941f35801fe48dd35c6639ed8901a8
#
_cell.length_a   1.000
_cell.length_b   1.000
_cell.length_c   1.000
_cell.angle_alpha   90.00
_cell.angle_beta   90.00
_cell.angle_gamma   90.00
#
_symmetry.space_group_name_H-M   'P 1'
#
loop_
_entity.id
_entity.type
_entity.pdbx_description
1 polymer ?
#
loop_
_entity_poly.entity_id
_entity_poly.type
_entity_poly.pdbx_seq_one_letter_code
_entity_poly.pdbx_strand_id
1 'polypeptide(L)'
;LMKNSDLNHKTLHAMYNKSEEPFVLQSLAVMEVAISLKETYPDTFYLYSASEISRDIDFPKPRPHLYVRRIERDEQRLNEYFVELHHANQPFLIRQRFKELVQHYDDEGWPDGDYPGLLFILGTARQEASFARFAREVLDAAGIDDLQVLTTTYKALVSTPYYAAVWTKINETNNLTTI
;
A
#
# COMPACT_ATOMS: atom_id res chain seq x y z
N LEU A 1 -10.11 -40.98 8.03
CA LEU A 1 -10.67 -40.88 6.67
C LEU A 1 -11.59 -39.66 6.62
N MET A 2 -11.00 -38.50 6.27
CA MET A 2 -11.79 -37.30 6.01
C MET A 2 -12.44 -37.47 4.63
N LYS A 3 -13.76 -37.43 4.59
CA LYS A 3 -14.53 -37.37 3.35
C LYS A 3 -14.19 -36.08 2.63
N ASN A 4 -13.63 -36.18 1.42
CA ASN A 4 -13.58 -35.09 0.45
C ASN A 4 -15.02 -34.56 0.30
N SER A 5 -15.26 -33.36 0.79
CA SER A 5 -16.50 -32.67 0.50
C SER A 5 -16.45 -32.30 -0.99
N ASP A 6 -17.33 -32.89 -1.77
CA ASP A 6 -17.65 -32.47 -3.11
C ASP A 6 -18.10 -31.00 -3.07
N LEU A 7 -17.16 -30.10 -3.19
CA LEU A 7 -17.44 -28.69 -3.48
C LEU A 7 -18.14 -28.68 -4.85
N ASN A 8 -19.47 -28.63 -4.80
CA ASN A 8 -20.32 -28.63 -5.97
C ASN A 8 -19.81 -27.58 -6.97
N HIS A 9 -19.48 -27.99 -8.17
CA HIS A 9 -18.97 -27.15 -9.27
C HIS A 9 -19.85 -25.89 -9.49
N LYS A 10 -21.16 -25.98 -9.22
CA LYS A 10 -22.08 -24.86 -9.24
C LYS A 10 -21.84 -23.86 -8.12
N THR A 11 -21.41 -24.32 -6.93
CA THR A 11 -21.08 -23.43 -5.79
C THR A 11 -19.75 -22.74 -6.05
N LEU A 12 -18.75 -23.45 -6.58
CA LEU A 12 -17.49 -22.86 -7.02
C LEU A 12 -17.70 -21.83 -8.15
N HIS A 13 -18.52 -22.15 -9.14
CA HIS A 13 -18.86 -21.24 -10.23
C HIS A 13 -19.68 -20.03 -9.75
N ALA A 14 -20.59 -20.22 -8.79
CA ALA A 14 -21.33 -19.13 -8.17
C ALA A 14 -20.45 -18.27 -7.23
N MET A 15 -19.49 -18.86 -6.56
CA MET A 15 -18.45 -18.13 -5.80
C MET A 15 -17.49 -17.40 -6.73
N TYR A 16 -17.12 -17.98 -7.86
CA TYR A 16 -16.27 -17.37 -8.88
C TYR A 16 -16.98 -16.20 -9.58
N ASN A 17 -18.27 -16.33 -9.87
CA ASN A 17 -19.09 -15.26 -10.44
C ASN A 17 -19.55 -14.23 -9.40
N LYS A 18 -19.45 -14.54 -8.09
CA LYS A 18 -19.64 -13.61 -6.96
C LYS A 18 -18.34 -13.03 -6.43
N SER A 19 -17.17 -13.56 -6.82
CA SER A 19 -15.91 -12.84 -6.67
C SER A 19 -15.99 -11.69 -7.66
N GLU A 20 -16.50 -10.62 -7.14
CA GLU A 20 -16.91 -9.43 -7.85
C GLU A 20 -15.78 -8.98 -8.76
N GLU A 21 -16.09 -8.71 -10.02
CA GLU A 21 -15.17 -8.10 -10.99
C GLU A 21 -14.24 -7.05 -10.35
N PRO A 22 -14.70 -6.19 -9.40
CA PRO A 22 -13.84 -5.30 -8.63
C PRO A 22 -12.72 -5.96 -7.84
N PHE A 23 -12.94 -7.13 -7.26
CA PHE A 23 -11.88 -7.84 -6.50
C PHE A 23 -10.79 -8.38 -7.43
N VAL A 24 -11.17 -8.93 -8.57
CA VAL A 24 -10.22 -9.42 -9.58
C VAL A 24 -9.40 -8.27 -10.14
N LEU A 25 -10.06 -7.17 -10.51
CA LEU A 25 -9.41 -5.96 -11.02
C LEU A 25 -8.45 -5.35 -9.99
N GLN A 26 -8.85 -5.30 -8.72
CA GLN A 26 -7.99 -4.84 -7.63
C GLN A 26 -6.76 -5.74 -7.47
N SER A 27 -6.94 -7.06 -7.52
CA SER A 27 -5.84 -8.03 -7.39
C SER A 27 -4.85 -7.92 -8.54
N LEU A 28 -5.35 -7.76 -9.77
CA LEU A 28 -4.51 -7.52 -10.95
C LEU A 28 -3.73 -6.21 -10.85
N ALA A 29 -4.37 -5.14 -10.39
CA ALA A 29 -3.73 -3.86 -10.22
C ALA A 29 -2.65 -3.89 -9.10
N VAL A 30 -2.88 -4.62 -8.00
CA VAL A 30 -1.85 -4.86 -6.98
C VAL A 30 -0.65 -5.62 -7.56
N MET A 31 -0.91 -6.64 -8.39
CA MET A 31 0.16 -7.40 -9.05
C MET A 31 0.95 -6.54 -10.04
N GLU A 32 0.28 -5.68 -10.82
CA GLU A 32 0.94 -4.75 -11.74
C GLU A 32 1.82 -3.73 -11.00
N VAL A 33 1.35 -3.20 -9.88
CA VAL A 33 2.15 -2.36 -8.97
C VAL A 33 3.36 -3.11 -8.45
N ALA A 34 3.19 -4.35 -7.98
CA ALA A 34 4.29 -5.17 -7.48
C ALA A 34 5.37 -5.42 -8.56
N ILE A 35 4.95 -5.72 -9.77
CA ILE A 35 5.85 -5.90 -10.94
C ILE A 35 6.60 -4.58 -11.21
N SER A 36 5.88 -3.46 -11.30
CA SER A 36 6.48 -2.15 -11.57
C SER A 36 7.51 -1.77 -10.50
N LEU A 37 7.22 -1.98 -9.22
CA LEU A 37 8.17 -1.74 -8.14
C LEU A 37 9.39 -2.67 -8.23
N LYS A 38 9.19 -3.95 -8.56
CA LYS A 38 10.28 -4.93 -8.68
C LYS A 38 11.18 -4.65 -9.89
N GLU A 39 10.60 -4.21 -11.00
CA GLU A 39 11.36 -3.80 -12.18
C GLU A 39 12.18 -2.52 -11.93
N THR A 40 11.62 -1.58 -11.16
CA THR A 40 12.29 -0.34 -10.80
C THR A 40 13.49 -0.59 -9.86
N TYR A 41 13.39 -1.57 -8.95
CA TYR A 41 14.36 -1.81 -7.88
C TYR A 41 14.68 -3.32 -7.76
N PRO A 42 15.26 -3.97 -8.80
CA PRO A 42 15.31 -5.44 -8.90
C PRO A 42 16.05 -6.13 -7.77
N ASP A 43 17.15 -5.53 -7.30
CA ASP A 43 18.07 -6.18 -6.36
C ASP A 43 17.90 -5.73 -4.90
N THR A 44 17.08 -4.73 -4.65
CA THR A 44 16.97 -4.10 -3.33
C THR A 44 15.57 -4.21 -2.72
N PHE A 45 14.58 -4.64 -3.49
CA PHE A 45 13.18 -4.72 -3.06
C PHE A 45 12.74 -6.14 -2.79
N TYR A 46 12.22 -6.36 -1.59
CA TYR A 46 11.48 -7.54 -1.18
C TYR A 46 10.01 -7.16 -1.01
N LEU A 47 9.15 -7.85 -1.71
CA LEU A 47 7.71 -7.59 -1.76
C LEU A 47 6.95 -8.75 -1.17
N TYR A 48 6.02 -8.46 -0.28
CA TYR A 48 5.12 -9.43 0.35
C TYR A 48 3.69 -8.98 0.12
N SER A 49 2.88 -9.84 -0.47
CA SER A 49 1.44 -9.62 -0.62
C SER A 49 0.71 -9.78 0.72
N ALA A 50 -0.52 -9.28 0.82
CA ALA A 50 -1.34 -9.43 2.02
C ALA A 50 -1.52 -10.88 2.48
N SER A 51 -1.41 -11.86 1.55
CA SER A 51 -1.48 -13.30 1.85
C SER A 51 -0.17 -13.88 2.38
N GLU A 52 0.97 -13.30 2.02
CA GLU A 52 2.31 -13.72 2.45
C GLU A 52 2.73 -13.05 3.75
N ILE A 53 2.13 -11.89 4.07
CA ILE A 53 2.33 -11.24 5.36
C ILE A 53 1.89 -12.22 6.46
N SER A 54 2.79 -12.51 7.39
CA SER A 54 2.52 -13.38 8.53
C SER A 54 1.24 -12.97 9.27
N ARG A 55 0.61 -13.93 9.96
CA ARG A 55 -0.54 -13.64 10.82
C ARG A 55 -0.14 -12.98 12.14
N ASP A 56 1.10 -12.52 12.22
CA ASP A 56 1.60 -11.82 13.38
C ASP A 56 0.73 -10.60 13.69
N ILE A 57 0.67 -10.30 14.96
CA ILE A 57 -0.25 -9.30 15.52
C ILE A 57 0.11 -7.88 15.14
N ASP A 58 1.32 -7.68 14.64
CA ASP A 58 1.94 -6.37 14.46
C ASP A 58 1.56 -5.64 13.16
N PHE A 59 0.84 -6.29 12.26
CA PHE A 59 0.35 -5.65 11.05
C PHE A 59 -1.01 -4.99 11.25
N PRO A 60 -1.23 -3.80 10.65
CA PRO A 60 -2.52 -3.11 10.71
C PRO A 60 -3.63 -3.96 10.12
N LYS A 61 -4.84 -3.84 10.66
CA LYS A 61 -6.02 -4.56 10.18
C LYS A 61 -7.01 -3.58 9.54
N PRO A 62 -7.45 -3.84 8.29
CA PRO A 62 -7.01 -4.89 7.38
C PRO A 62 -5.52 -4.76 7.03
N ARG A 63 -4.91 -5.84 6.52
CA ARG A 63 -3.52 -5.80 6.09
C ARG A 63 -3.31 -4.88 4.90
N PRO A 64 -2.12 -4.27 4.75
CA PRO A 64 -1.77 -3.52 3.55
C PRO A 64 -1.83 -4.43 2.31
N HIS A 65 -2.05 -3.84 1.14
CA HIS A 65 -2.06 -4.59 -0.12
C HIS A 65 -0.71 -5.24 -0.41
N LEU A 66 0.38 -4.51 -0.12
CA LEU A 66 1.75 -5.03 -0.15
C LEU A 66 2.51 -4.50 1.06
N TYR A 67 3.45 -5.31 1.54
CA TYR A 67 4.51 -4.89 2.44
C TYR A 67 5.83 -4.94 1.68
N VAL A 68 6.59 -3.87 1.74
CA VAL A 68 7.82 -3.69 0.97
C VAL A 68 8.97 -3.47 1.94
N ARG A 69 10.07 -4.19 1.71
CA ARG A 69 11.35 -3.99 2.40
C ARG A 69 12.39 -3.62 1.36
N ARG A 70 13.04 -2.49 1.54
CA ARG A 70 14.14 -2.03 0.69
C ARG A 70 15.44 -1.99 1.47
N ILE A 71 16.46 -2.63 0.94
CA ILE A 71 17.81 -2.59 1.50
C ILE A 71 18.61 -1.55 0.74
N GLU A 72 19.02 -0.48 1.40
CA GLU A 72 19.97 0.48 0.85
C GLU A 72 21.39 -0.04 1.09
N ARG A 73 22.04 -0.49 -0.01
CA ARG A 73 23.34 -1.19 0.07
C ARG A 73 24.44 -0.31 0.67
N ASP A 74 24.43 0.98 0.34
CA ASP A 74 25.48 1.91 0.74
C ASP A 74 25.40 2.31 2.23
N GLU A 75 24.19 2.31 2.80
CA GLU A 75 23.94 2.73 4.18
C GLU A 75 23.63 1.55 5.12
N GLN A 76 23.54 0.33 4.60
CA GLN A 76 23.02 -0.86 5.33
C GLN A 76 21.67 -0.58 6.01
N ARG A 77 20.91 0.39 5.49
CA ARG A 77 19.63 0.82 6.03
C ARG A 77 18.50 -0.01 5.42
N LEU A 78 17.62 -0.47 6.28
CA LEU A 78 16.39 -1.12 5.89
C LEU A 78 15.25 -0.10 5.94
N ASN A 79 14.66 0.18 4.79
CA ASN A 79 13.43 0.97 4.71
C ASN A 79 12.25 0.04 4.49
N GLU A 80 11.20 0.23 5.25
CA GLU A 80 9.98 -0.59 5.19
C GLU A 80 8.79 0.27 4.82
N TYR A 81 7.85 -0.30 4.05
CA TYR A 81 6.68 0.44 3.57
C TYR A 81 5.43 -0.42 3.55
N PHE A 82 4.31 0.17 3.95
CA PHE A 82 2.97 -0.35 3.67
C PHE A 82 2.41 0.29 2.41
N VAL A 83 2.04 -0.52 1.43
CA VAL A 83 1.50 -0.04 0.15
C VAL A 83 -0.01 -0.21 0.13
N GLU A 84 -0.70 0.90 -0.07
CA GLU A 84 -2.15 0.99 -0.16
C GLU A 84 -2.56 1.43 -1.57
N LEU A 85 -3.19 0.52 -2.32
CA LEU A 85 -3.68 0.78 -3.67
C LEU A 85 -5.16 1.11 -3.67
N HIS A 86 -5.49 2.33 -4.05
CA HIS A 86 -6.86 2.87 -4.02
C HIS A 86 -7.27 3.51 -5.36
N HIS A 87 -6.89 2.89 -6.48
CA HIS A 87 -7.13 3.45 -7.81
C HIS A 87 -8.62 3.56 -8.20
N ALA A 88 -9.46 2.69 -7.66
CA ALA A 88 -10.91 2.67 -7.93
C ALA A 88 -11.77 2.99 -6.69
N ASN A 89 -11.16 3.22 -5.54
CA ASN A 89 -11.89 3.38 -4.28
C ASN A 89 -12.50 4.77 -4.12
N GLN A 90 -13.61 4.82 -3.38
CA GLN A 90 -14.25 6.07 -3.01
C GLN A 90 -13.37 6.85 -2.00
N PRO A 91 -13.34 8.19 -2.09
CA PRO A 91 -12.51 9.03 -1.20
C PRO A 91 -12.73 8.79 0.29
N PHE A 92 -13.94 8.44 0.69
CA PHE A 92 -14.27 8.11 2.09
C PHE A 92 -13.48 6.90 2.59
N LEU A 93 -13.43 5.81 1.82
CA LEU A 93 -12.73 4.57 2.19
C LEU A 93 -11.21 4.80 2.31
N ILE A 94 -10.65 5.62 1.41
CA ILE A 94 -9.25 5.97 1.44
C ILE A 94 -8.91 6.74 2.73
N ARG A 95 -9.75 7.72 3.08
CA ARG A 95 -9.58 8.52 4.30
C ARG A 95 -9.75 7.70 5.57
N GLN A 96 -10.73 6.80 5.59
CA GLN A 96 -10.91 5.88 6.71
C GLN A 96 -9.67 5.00 6.89
N ARG A 97 -9.20 4.40 5.79
CA ARG A 97 -7.99 3.55 5.81
C ARG A 97 -6.76 4.30 6.32
N PHE A 98 -6.57 5.54 5.90
CA PHE A 98 -5.47 6.35 6.40
C PHE A 98 -5.55 6.59 7.91
N LYS A 99 -6.74 6.91 8.42
CA LYS A 99 -6.94 7.09 9.88
C LYS A 99 -6.66 5.80 10.67
N GLU A 100 -7.03 4.64 10.13
CA GLU A 100 -6.73 3.34 10.74
C GLU A 100 -5.23 3.08 10.83
N LEU A 101 -4.47 3.47 9.80
CA LEU A 101 -3.01 3.35 9.79
C LEU A 101 -2.34 4.35 10.74
N VAL A 102 -2.82 5.58 10.81
CA VAL A 102 -2.35 6.59 11.78
C VAL A 102 -2.65 6.13 13.21
N GLN A 103 -3.82 5.57 13.47
CA GLN A 103 -4.14 5.01 14.78
C GLN A 103 -3.22 3.84 15.14
N HIS A 104 -2.93 2.95 14.18
CA HIS A 104 -2.00 1.84 14.39
C HIS A 104 -0.57 2.32 14.67
N TYR A 105 -0.15 3.43 14.06
CA TYR A 105 1.10 4.11 14.37
C TYR A 105 1.11 4.65 15.81
N ASP A 106 0.05 5.37 16.18
CA ASP A 106 -0.10 6.00 17.50
C ASP A 106 -0.20 4.97 18.64
N ASP A 107 -0.80 3.81 18.38
CA ASP A 107 -0.89 2.68 19.30
C ASP A 107 0.44 1.89 19.45
N GLU A 108 1.56 2.38 18.90
CA GLU A 108 2.86 1.68 18.87
C GLU A 108 2.75 0.26 18.28
N GLY A 109 1.90 0.12 17.25
CA GLY A 109 1.57 -1.17 16.65
C GLY A 109 2.72 -1.83 15.87
N TRP A 110 3.93 -1.25 15.84
CA TRP A 110 5.10 -1.81 15.17
C TRP A 110 6.24 -2.02 16.16
N PRO A 111 6.62 -3.28 16.47
CA PRO A 111 7.48 -3.59 17.61
C PRO A 111 8.97 -3.36 17.34
N ASP A 112 9.41 -3.42 16.08
CA ASP A 112 10.83 -3.45 15.72
C ASP A 112 11.24 -2.25 14.86
N GLY A 113 11.86 -1.24 15.47
CA GLY A 113 12.45 -0.11 14.78
C GLY A 113 11.45 0.99 14.36
N ASP A 114 11.78 1.71 13.29
CA ASP A 114 10.95 2.77 12.77
C ASP A 114 9.66 2.21 12.14
N TYR A 115 8.55 2.90 12.33
CA TYR A 115 7.29 2.51 11.70
C TYR A 115 7.40 2.56 10.16
N PRO A 116 6.88 1.54 9.44
CA PRO A 116 6.93 1.53 7.99
C PRO A 116 6.30 2.77 7.35
N GLY A 117 6.97 3.34 6.36
CA GLY A 117 6.41 4.44 5.59
C GLY A 117 5.11 4.02 4.88
N LEU A 118 4.22 4.96 4.66
CA LEU A 118 2.93 4.72 4.00
C LEU A 118 3.00 5.15 2.53
N LEU A 119 2.78 4.22 1.60
CA LEU A 119 2.74 4.49 0.16
C LEU A 119 1.30 4.38 -0.34
N PHE A 120 0.67 5.52 -0.67
CA PHE A 120 -0.68 5.57 -1.21
C PHE A 120 -0.68 5.77 -2.72
N ILE A 121 -1.24 4.80 -3.44
CA ILE A 121 -1.39 4.83 -4.90
C ILE A 121 -2.84 5.13 -5.24
N LEU A 122 -3.10 6.30 -5.81
CA LEU A 122 -4.42 6.84 -6.07
C LEU A 122 -4.77 6.71 -7.58
N GLY A 123 -6.06 6.75 -7.90
CA GLY A 123 -6.51 6.59 -9.28
C GLY A 123 -6.22 7.82 -10.17
N THR A 124 -6.31 9.03 -9.60
CA THR A 124 -6.19 10.29 -10.35
C THR A 124 -5.42 11.34 -9.56
N ALA A 125 -4.80 12.30 -10.27
CA ALA A 125 -4.13 13.44 -9.65
C ALA A 125 -5.06 14.28 -8.76
N ARG A 126 -6.36 14.36 -9.09
CA ARG A 126 -7.35 15.05 -8.26
C ARG A 126 -7.58 14.33 -6.93
N GLN A 127 -7.66 12.99 -6.96
CA GLN A 127 -7.77 12.17 -5.75
C GLN A 127 -6.51 12.30 -4.90
N GLU A 128 -5.33 12.25 -5.53
CA GLU A 128 -4.04 12.41 -4.88
C GLU A 128 -3.95 13.75 -4.15
N ALA A 129 -4.22 14.88 -4.84
CA ALA A 129 -4.19 16.21 -4.23
C ALA A 129 -5.20 16.36 -3.08
N SER A 130 -6.40 15.79 -3.23
CA SER A 130 -7.42 15.79 -2.16
C SER A 130 -7.01 14.97 -0.97
N PHE A 131 -6.41 13.79 -1.21
CA PHE A 131 -5.92 12.91 -0.17
C PHE A 131 -4.72 13.52 0.55
N ALA A 132 -3.74 14.06 -0.17
CA ALA A 132 -2.56 14.69 0.40
C ALA A 132 -2.90 15.84 1.37
N ARG A 133 -3.90 16.66 1.00
CA ARG A 133 -4.40 17.71 1.91
C ARG A 133 -5.01 17.12 3.17
N PHE A 134 -5.90 16.16 3.02
CA PHE A 134 -6.55 15.49 4.15
C PHE A 134 -5.53 14.79 5.06
N ALA A 135 -4.56 14.09 4.50
CA ALA A 135 -3.55 13.38 5.26
C ALA A 135 -2.68 14.35 6.08
N ARG A 136 -2.29 15.49 5.47
CA ARG A 136 -1.58 16.56 6.18
C ARG A 136 -2.39 17.09 7.36
N GLU A 137 -3.66 17.43 7.13
CA GLU A 137 -4.57 17.90 8.20
C GLU A 137 -4.68 16.91 9.37
N VAL A 138 -4.69 15.60 9.08
CA VAL A 138 -4.74 14.55 10.11
C VAL A 138 -3.43 14.46 10.88
N LEU A 139 -2.29 14.47 10.19
CA LEU A 139 -0.97 14.39 10.82
C LEU A 139 -0.70 15.63 11.68
N ASP A 140 -0.98 16.83 11.15
CA ASP A 140 -0.84 18.09 11.88
C ASP A 140 -1.71 18.13 13.15
N ALA A 141 -2.95 17.66 13.04
CA ALA A 141 -3.87 17.60 14.19
C ALA A 141 -3.44 16.59 15.26
N ALA A 142 -2.74 15.52 14.86
CA ALA A 142 -2.19 14.51 15.77
C ALA A 142 -0.78 14.88 16.30
N GLY A 143 -0.13 15.91 15.75
CA GLY A 143 1.25 16.28 16.09
C GLY A 143 2.29 15.27 15.60
N ILE A 144 1.98 14.54 14.52
CA ILE A 144 2.85 13.50 13.95
C ILE A 144 3.64 14.12 12.81
N ASP A 145 4.96 14.22 12.93
CA ASP A 145 5.87 14.79 11.95
C ASP A 145 6.89 13.80 11.37
N ASP A 146 7.09 12.67 12.01
CA ASP A 146 8.05 11.62 11.67
C ASP A 146 7.46 10.48 10.82
N LEU A 147 6.14 10.29 10.78
CA LEU A 147 5.50 9.30 9.92
C LEU A 147 5.66 9.66 8.45
N GLN A 148 6.44 8.88 7.72
CA GLN A 148 6.63 9.08 6.29
C GLN A 148 5.37 8.68 5.51
N VAL A 149 4.77 9.64 4.79
CA VAL A 149 3.63 9.38 3.91
C VAL A 149 3.93 9.88 2.50
N LEU A 150 3.88 8.96 1.54
CA LEU A 150 4.16 9.22 0.13
C LEU A 150 2.93 8.89 -0.71
N THR A 151 2.68 9.70 -1.72
CA THR A 151 1.57 9.49 -2.67
C THR A 151 2.05 9.48 -4.11
N THR A 152 1.32 8.75 -4.93
CA THR A 152 1.45 8.77 -6.38
C THR A 152 0.13 8.37 -7.04
N THR A 153 0.02 8.57 -8.35
CA THR A 153 -1.09 7.99 -9.10
C THR A 153 -0.69 6.65 -9.70
N TYR A 154 -1.68 5.74 -9.80
CA TYR A 154 -1.50 4.45 -10.45
C TYR A 154 -0.88 4.59 -11.86
N LYS A 155 -1.42 5.53 -12.65
CA LYS A 155 -0.91 5.80 -13.99
C LYS A 155 0.54 6.28 -13.98
N ALA A 156 0.93 7.16 -13.07
CA ALA A 156 2.31 7.64 -12.98
C ALA A 156 3.26 6.49 -12.66
N LEU A 157 2.88 5.64 -11.70
CA LEU A 157 3.72 4.51 -11.26
C LEU A 157 3.96 3.49 -12.39
N VAL A 158 2.91 3.07 -13.10
CA VAL A 158 3.02 2.00 -14.12
C VAL A 158 3.49 2.50 -15.50
N SER A 159 3.45 3.82 -15.76
CA SER A 159 3.80 4.40 -17.07
C SER A 159 5.12 5.16 -17.07
N THR A 160 5.77 5.31 -15.92
CA THR A 160 6.99 6.12 -15.80
C THR A 160 8.22 5.22 -15.84
N PRO A 161 9.29 5.62 -16.53
CA PRO A 161 10.56 4.88 -16.53
C PRO A 161 11.11 4.74 -15.10
N TYR A 162 11.75 3.62 -14.83
CA TYR A 162 12.18 3.19 -13.49
C TYR A 162 13.08 4.17 -12.72
N TYR A 163 13.67 5.15 -13.32
CA TYR A 163 14.57 6.11 -12.66
C TYR A 163 13.92 7.45 -12.37
N ALA A 164 12.66 7.62 -12.72
CA ALA A 164 11.98 8.90 -12.49
C ALA A 164 11.31 8.91 -11.11
N ALA A 165 11.47 10.00 -10.37
CA ALA A 165 10.78 10.22 -9.13
C ALA A 165 9.27 10.37 -9.40
N VAL A 166 8.48 9.47 -8.82
CA VAL A 166 7.01 9.45 -9.00
C VAL A 166 6.25 9.67 -7.70
N TRP A 167 6.95 9.73 -6.58
CA TRP A 167 6.35 9.86 -5.26
C TRP A 167 6.37 11.30 -4.78
N THR A 168 5.25 11.76 -4.24
CA THR A 168 5.10 13.06 -3.59
C THR A 168 5.05 12.86 -2.09
N LYS A 169 5.99 13.46 -1.36
CA LYS A 169 6.01 13.42 0.11
C LYS A 169 5.00 14.43 0.67
N ILE A 170 4.15 13.98 1.59
CA ILE A 170 3.04 14.81 2.10
C ILE A 170 3.55 15.97 2.96
N ASN A 171 4.59 15.75 3.74
CA ASN A 171 5.15 16.75 4.68
C ASN A 171 6.08 17.76 3.99
N GLU A 172 6.40 17.57 2.71
CA GLU A 172 7.24 18.49 1.93
C GLU A 172 6.46 19.10 0.78
N THR A 173 6.54 20.42 0.62
CA THR A 173 5.82 21.12 -0.42
C THR A 173 6.42 20.81 -1.80
N ASN A 174 5.71 20.02 -2.62
CA ASN A 174 6.00 19.76 -4.05
C ASN A 174 7.33 19.07 -4.41
N ASN A 175 7.94 18.29 -3.52
CA ASN A 175 9.13 17.52 -3.86
C ASN A 175 8.75 16.10 -4.29
N LEU A 176 9.02 15.77 -5.58
CA LEU A 176 9.00 14.39 -6.05
C LEU A 176 10.22 13.67 -5.51
N THR A 177 10.03 12.45 -5.03
CA THR A 177 11.09 11.60 -4.49
C THR A 177 11.03 10.18 -5.04
N THR A 178 12.12 9.47 -4.93
CA THR A 178 12.18 8.01 -5.13
C THR A 178 12.15 7.34 -3.76
N ILE A 179 11.58 6.16 -3.72
CA ILE A 179 11.57 5.31 -2.51
C ILE A 179 12.72 4.32 -2.54
#